data_7903dd0f8c6e65883f29e206f85e5c21
#
_entry.id   7903dd0f8c6e65883f29e206f85e5c21
#
_cell.length_a   1.000
_cell.length_b   1.000
_cell.length_c   1.000
_cell.angle_alpha   90.00
_cell.angle_beta   90.00
_cell.angle_gamma   90.00
#
_symmetry.space_group_name_H-M   'P 1'
#
loop_
_entity.id
_entity.type
_entity.pdbx_description
1 polymer ?
#
loop_
_entity_poly.entity_id
_entity_poly.type
_entity_poly.pdbx_seq_one_letter_code
_entity_poly.pdbx_strand_id
1 'polypeptide(L)'
;SLIHSEASAVENNDGTKMSFSIDSLMRNTEVDLRINYGFFVHHHFGMKSYPADFPMFELSFQKQTYGRSEWQSYFNYPTIGVSAFYSNLGNIDILGKAYAVYPFINFPFNKSKINTFGFRFGVGLAYLTEKFHHTEKYKNTSIGNNLNAAISLTFEYKRQIADRYKISFFAGLTHFSNGCSNFPNSGYNIINAGISGTYLLNKPKNYITRETSHNKNFKKIVPEYYVGLSYGVKRIKYQQKENVAVYAPEFYVMDRISNLSKVGLGMDLVYNKCS
;
A
#
# COMPACT_ATOMS: atom_id res chain seq x y z
N SER A 1 27.37 17.57 -22.91
CA SER A 1 27.60 18.25 -21.64
C SER A 1 27.25 17.27 -20.50
N LEU A 2 28.26 16.62 -19.94
CA LEU A 2 28.19 15.69 -18.82
C LEU A 2 28.11 16.51 -17.54
N ILE A 3 27.01 16.41 -16.81
CA ILE A 3 26.91 16.96 -15.46
C ILE A 3 27.54 15.91 -14.52
N HIS A 4 28.76 16.15 -14.10
CA HIS A 4 29.37 15.48 -12.95
C HIS A 4 28.83 16.18 -11.70
N SER A 5 27.92 15.53 -10.96
CA SER A 5 27.56 15.95 -9.60
C SER A 5 28.46 15.21 -8.63
N GLU A 6 29.34 15.95 -7.97
CA GLU A 6 30.14 15.46 -6.86
C GLU A 6 29.23 15.11 -5.67
N ALA A 7 29.35 13.88 -5.19
CA ALA A 7 28.64 13.42 -4.00
C ALA A 7 29.47 13.74 -2.76
N SER A 8 28.89 14.42 -1.78
CA SER A 8 29.48 14.64 -0.47
C SER A 8 29.61 13.31 0.30
N ALA A 9 30.85 12.99 0.70
CA ALA A 9 31.12 11.83 1.55
C ALA A 9 30.93 12.20 3.02
N VAL A 10 30.14 11.42 3.74
CA VAL A 10 30.07 11.44 5.20
C VAL A 10 30.98 10.33 5.71
N GLU A 11 32.00 10.69 6.46
CA GLU A 11 32.99 9.78 7.04
C GLU A 11 32.44 9.23 8.37
N ASN A 12 32.24 7.93 8.45
CA ASN A 12 31.97 7.26 9.72
C ASN A 12 33.28 6.79 10.35
N ASN A 13 33.34 6.72 11.70
CA ASN A 13 34.50 6.38 12.52
C ASN A 13 35.17 5.02 12.25
N ASP A 14 34.75 4.29 11.24
CA ASP A 14 35.25 2.94 10.90
C ASP A 14 35.93 2.88 9.52
N GLY A 15 36.35 4.00 8.99
CA GLY A 15 37.18 4.06 7.76
C GLY A 15 36.51 3.59 6.46
N THR A 16 35.26 3.18 6.47
CA THR A 16 34.48 2.79 5.28
C THR A 16 33.83 4.01 4.68
N LYS A 17 34.42 4.54 3.60
CA LYS A 17 33.81 5.59 2.78
C LYS A 17 32.53 5.05 2.13
N MET A 18 31.39 5.41 2.67
CA MET A 18 30.09 5.20 2.05
C MET A 18 29.92 6.25 0.96
N SER A 19 30.43 6.02 -0.24
CA SER A 19 30.12 6.89 -1.38
C SER A 19 28.66 6.65 -1.78
N PHE A 20 27.80 7.56 -1.43
CA PHE A 20 26.45 7.66 -1.96
C PHE A 20 26.54 8.13 -3.42
N SER A 21 26.68 7.21 -4.35
CA SER A 21 26.59 7.57 -5.75
C SER A 21 25.10 7.56 -6.15
N ILE A 22 24.66 8.56 -6.90
CA ILE A 22 23.32 8.62 -7.51
C ILE A 22 23.03 7.32 -8.27
N ASP A 23 24.04 6.74 -8.92
CA ASP A 23 23.95 5.43 -9.58
C ASP A 23 23.55 4.28 -8.64
N SER A 24 23.97 4.30 -7.37
CA SER A 24 23.59 3.27 -6.41
C SER A 24 22.13 3.40 -5.95
N LEU A 25 21.62 4.62 -5.87
CA LEU A 25 20.22 4.92 -5.56
C LEU A 25 19.30 4.53 -6.72
N MET A 26 19.73 4.79 -7.96
CA MET A 26 18.93 4.54 -9.17
C MET A 26 18.95 3.07 -9.64
N ARG A 27 19.80 2.20 -9.06
CA ARG A 27 19.85 0.78 -9.43
C ARG A 27 18.59 0.04 -9.03
N ASN A 28 18.07 -0.77 -9.95
CA ASN A 28 16.79 -1.50 -9.83
C ASN A 28 15.56 -0.58 -9.67
N THR A 29 15.68 0.70 -10.00
CA THR A 29 14.56 1.62 -9.96
C THR A 29 13.80 1.54 -11.27
N GLU A 30 12.50 1.52 -11.14
CA GLU A 30 11.53 1.39 -12.21
C GLU A 30 10.50 2.50 -12.10
N VAL A 31 10.00 2.97 -13.23
CA VAL A 31 8.81 3.83 -13.33
C VAL A 31 7.69 2.97 -13.92
N ASP A 32 6.53 2.96 -13.27
CA ASP A 32 5.37 2.18 -13.70
C ASP A 32 4.17 3.10 -13.88
N LEU A 33 3.60 3.10 -15.10
CA LEU A 33 2.39 3.83 -15.45
C LEU A 33 1.25 2.84 -15.59
N ARG A 34 0.18 3.05 -14.80
CA ARG A 34 -1.02 2.22 -14.76
C ARG A 34 -2.23 2.99 -15.29
N ILE A 35 -2.98 2.34 -16.15
CA ILE A 35 -4.28 2.80 -16.63
C ILE A 35 -5.28 1.70 -16.31
N ASN A 36 -6.27 2.02 -15.51
CA ASN A 36 -7.29 1.07 -15.11
C ASN A 36 -8.68 1.69 -15.19
N TYR A 37 -9.65 0.81 -15.20
CA TYR A 37 -11.05 1.15 -15.20
C TYR A 37 -11.68 0.57 -13.94
N GLY A 38 -12.38 1.41 -13.18
CA GLY A 38 -12.96 1.06 -11.91
C GLY A 38 -14.46 1.23 -11.89
N PHE A 39 -15.12 0.50 -11.00
CA PHE A 39 -16.53 0.66 -10.70
C PHE A 39 -16.78 0.50 -9.19
N PHE A 40 -17.77 1.25 -8.69
CA PHE A 40 -18.14 1.20 -7.30
C PHE A 40 -18.86 -0.09 -6.92
N VAL A 41 -18.45 -0.67 -5.78
CA VAL A 41 -19.28 -1.67 -5.08
C VAL A 41 -20.27 -0.93 -4.20
N HIS A 42 -21.54 -0.94 -4.60
CA HIS A 42 -22.61 -0.26 -3.90
C HIS A 42 -23.04 -1.06 -2.68
N HIS A 43 -22.84 -0.54 -1.48
CA HIS A 43 -23.39 -1.15 -0.25
C HIS A 43 -24.57 -0.37 0.35
N HIS A 44 -24.95 0.77 -0.27
CA HIS A 44 -26.10 1.56 0.16
C HIS A 44 -26.98 1.94 -1.03
N PHE A 45 -28.30 1.97 -0.81
CA PHE A 45 -29.30 2.31 -1.85
C PHE A 45 -29.04 3.68 -2.50
N GLY A 46 -28.52 4.66 -1.76
CA GLY A 46 -28.26 6.01 -2.26
C GLY A 46 -27.15 6.11 -3.30
N MET A 47 -26.24 5.12 -3.39
CA MET A 47 -25.17 5.11 -4.39
C MET A 47 -25.55 4.44 -5.72
N LYS A 48 -26.68 3.73 -5.79
CA LYS A 48 -27.13 3.01 -6.99
C LYS A 48 -27.51 3.92 -8.16
N SER A 49 -27.67 5.21 -7.92
CA SER A 49 -28.15 6.17 -8.94
C SER A 49 -27.04 6.83 -9.75
N TYR A 50 -25.77 6.46 -9.56
CA TYR A 50 -24.65 7.08 -10.27
C TYR A 50 -24.00 6.13 -11.26
N PRO A 51 -23.56 6.63 -12.46
CA PRO A 51 -22.71 5.88 -13.35
C PRO A 51 -21.47 5.42 -12.55
N ALA A 52 -21.26 4.11 -12.55
CA ALA A 52 -20.40 3.48 -11.58
C ALA A 52 -19.00 3.22 -12.11
N ASP A 53 -18.72 3.54 -13.37
CA ASP A 53 -17.52 3.15 -14.09
C ASP A 53 -16.71 4.38 -14.56
N PHE A 54 -15.41 4.38 -14.31
CA PHE A 54 -14.55 5.52 -14.56
C PHE A 54 -13.07 5.13 -14.71
N PRO A 55 -12.30 5.95 -15.46
CA PRO A 55 -10.87 5.74 -15.59
C PRO A 55 -10.12 6.16 -14.33
N MET A 56 -9.05 5.44 -14.06
CA MET A 56 -8.10 5.69 -12.97
C MET A 56 -6.67 5.60 -13.50
N PHE A 57 -5.79 6.42 -12.97
CA PHE A 57 -4.40 6.53 -13.39
C PHE A 57 -3.48 6.45 -12.18
N GLU A 58 -2.37 5.72 -12.32
CA GLU A 58 -1.33 5.69 -11.30
C GLU A 58 0.04 5.84 -11.95
N LEU A 59 0.88 6.65 -11.34
CA LEU A 59 2.30 6.74 -11.64
C LEU A 59 3.07 6.27 -10.41
N SER A 60 3.94 5.28 -10.59
CA SER A 60 4.72 4.72 -9.49
C SER A 60 6.22 4.85 -9.74
N PHE A 61 6.94 5.22 -8.68
CA PHE A 61 8.39 5.00 -8.58
C PHE A 61 8.61 3.81 -7.67
N GLN A 62 9.27 2.79 -8.18
CA GLN A 62 9.41 1.53 -7.48
C GLN A 62 10.82 0.95 -7.63
N LYS A 63 11.19 0.10 -6.69
CA LYS A 63 12.49 -0.55 -6.66
C LYS A 63 12.35 -2.04 -6.46
N GLN A 64 12.85 -2.80 -7.40
CA GLN A 64 12.96 -4.25 -7.29
C GLN A 64 14.03 -4.60 -6.25
N THR A 65 13.66 -5.35 -5.20
CA THR A 65 14.63 -5.88 -4.26
C THR A 65 15.42 -7.04 -4.87
N TYR A 66 16.60 -7.32 -4.35
CA TYR A 66 17.50 -8.31 -4.95
C TYR A 66 18.18 -9.24 -3.94
N GLY A 67 17.75 -9.24 -2.67
CA GLY A 67 18.24 -10.15 -1.64
C GLY A 67 19.31 -9.54 -0.71
N ARG A 68 19.44 -8.22 -0.65
CA ARG A 68 20.33 -7.55 0.32
C ARG A 68 20.02 -7.94 1.76
N SER A 69 18.75 -8.07 2.10
CA SER A 69 18.25 -8.53 3.41
C SER A 69 17.56 -9.88 3.26
N GLU A 70 17.59 -10.73 4.29
CA GLU A 70 17.03 -12.08 4.25
C GLU A 70 15.54 -12.12 3.91
N TRP A 71 14.75 -11.22 4.47
CA TRP A 71 13.31 -11.15 4.22
C TRP A 71 12.97 -11.00 2.74
N GLN A 72 13.84 -10.35 1.94
CA GLN A 72 13.62 -10.17 0.50
C GLN A 72 13.61 -11.50 -0.25
N SER A 73 14.46 -12.43 0.16
CA SER A 73 14.51 -13.77 -0.45
C SER A 73 13.34 -14.64 -0.02
N TYR A 74 12.84 -14.49 1.21
CA TYR A 74 11.65 -15.21 1.70
C TYR A 74 10.38 -14.79 0.96
N PHE A 75 10.26 -13.53 0.58
CA PHE A 75 9.13 -12.99 -0.18
C PHE A 75 9.39 -12.92 -1.70
N ASN A 76 10.28 -13.76 -2.23
CA ASN A 76 10.60 -13.83 -3.66
C ASN A 76 11.05 -12.48 -4.26
N TYR A 77 11.82 -11.70 -3.50
CA TYR A 77 12.36 -10.39 -3.93
C TYR A 77 11.25 -9.38 -4.28
N PRO A 78 10.46 -8.93 -3.31
CA PRO A 78 9.34 -8.02 -3.55
C PRO A 78 9.80 -6.68 -4.14
N THR A 79 8.89 -6.03 -4.84
CA THR A 79 9.08 -4.64 -5.31
C THR A 79 8.45 -3.70 -4.30
N ILE A 80 9.17 -2.65 -3.90
CA ILE A 80 8.71 -1.60 -3.01
C ILE A 80 8.66 -0.27 -3.76
N GLY A 81 7.69 0.58 -3.46
CA GLY A 81 7.58 1.86 -4.16
C GLY A 81 6.55 2.81 -3.55
N VAL A 82 6.35 3.91 -4.25
CA VAL A 82 5.34 4.92 -3.94
C VAL A 82 4.56 5.19 -5.21
N SER A 83 3.24 5.27 -5.09
CA SER A 83 2.30 5.62 -6.17
C SER A 83 1.67 6.97 -5.93
N ALA A 84 1.53 7.74 -7.01
CA ALA A 84 0.59 8.83 -7.13
C ALA A 84 -0.61 8.35 -7.95
N PHE A 85 -1.81 8.55 -7.43
CA PHE A 85 -3.07 8.10 -8.02
C PHE A 85 -3.97 9.28 -8.34
N TYR A 86 -4.73 9.17 -9.43
CA TYR A 86 -5.76 10.12 -9.84
C TYR A 86 -6.97 9.42 -10.45
N SER A 87 -8.18 9.92 -10.13
CA SER A 87 -9.43 9.54 -10.78
C SER A 87 -10.48 10.65 -10.68
N ASN A 88 -11.40 10.70 -11.63
CA ASN A 88 -12.58 11.59 -11.62
C ASN A 88 -13.82 10.97 -10.96
N LEU A 89 -13.72 9.77 -10.42
CA LEU A 89 -14.77 9.02 -9.71
C LEU A 89 -16.11 8.91 -10.45
N GLY A 90 -16.12 9.08 -11.78
CA GLY A 90 -17.28 8.89 -12.65
C GLY A 90 -18.33 10.00 -12.60
N ASN A 91 -18.44 10.75 -11.49
CA ASN A 91 -19.37 11.87 -11.36
C ASN A 91 -18.70 13.04 -10.63
N ILE A 92 -18.17 13.99 -11.42
CA ILE A 92 -17.40 15.11 -10.87
C ILE A 92 -18.24 16.02 -9.97
N ASP A 93 -19.51 16.20 -10.31
CA ASP A 93 -20.38 17.14 -9.57
C ASP A 93 -20.75 16.63 -8.18
N ILE A 94 -20.82 15.32 -7.98
CA ILE A 94 -21.26 14.71 -6.72
C ILE A 94 -20.10 14.04 -5.98
N LEU A 95 -19.30 13.24 -6.69
CA LEU A 95 -18.22 12.44 -6.10
C LEU A 95 -16.88 13.15 -6.20
N GLY A 96 -16.75 14.08 -7.15
CA GLY A 96 -15.55 14.87 -7.36
C GLY A 96 -14.41 14.09 -8.00
N LYS A 97 -13.19 14.45 -7.59
CA LYS A 97 -11.94 13.83 -8.01
C LYS A 97 -11.24 13.23 -6.80
N ALA A 98 -10.48 12.16 -7.03
CA ALA A 98 -9.61 11.54 -6.04
C ALA A 98 -8.15 11.72 -6.44
N TYR A 99 -7.34 12.20 -5.52
CA TYR A 99 -5.89 12.23 -5.58
C TYR A 99 -5.36 11.42 -4.40
N ALA A 100 -4.45 10.49 -4.63
CA ALA A 100 -3.86 9.76 -3.52
C ALA A 100 -2.36 9.55 -3.71
N VAL A 101 -1.66 9.44 -2.59
CA VAL A 101 -0.26 9.02 -2.55
C VAL A 101 -0.14 7.91 -1.52
N TYR A 102 0.45 6.79 -1.94
CA TYR A 102 0.62 5.65 -1.05
C TYR A 102 1.91 4.87 -1.35
N PRO A 103 2.71 4.57 -0.33
CA PRO A 103 3.72 3.55 -0.40
C PRO A 103 3.07 2.19 -0.61
N PHE A 104 3.77 1.29 -1.28
CA PHE A 104 3.31 -0.07 -1.52
C PHE A 104 4.43 -1.08 -1.52
N ILE A 105 4.05 -2.33 -1.34
CA ILE A 105 4.87 -3.51 -1.55
C ILE A 105 4.14 -4.46 -2.49
N ASN A 106 4.86 -5.00 -3.47
CA ASN A 106 4.35 -6.02 -4.39
C ASN A 106 5.11 -7.32 -4.13
N PHE A 107 4.38 -8.33 -3.67
CA PHE A 107 4.90 -9.65 -3.33
C PHE A 107 4.75 -10.59 -4.53
N PRO A 108 5.83 -10.98 -5.22
CA PRO A 108 5.76 -12.00 -6.26
C PRO A 108 5.54 -13.38 -5.65
N PHE A 109 4.64 -14.15 -6.24
CA PHE A 109 4.37 -15.54 -5.83
C PHE A 109 5.39 -16.52 -6.39
N ASN A 110 6.10 -16.12 -7.45
CA ASN A 110 7.10 -16.92 -8.12
C ASN A 110 8.42 -16.15 -8.30
N LYS A 111 9.52 -16.88 -8.43
CA LYS A 111 10.88 -16.31 -8.62
C LYS A 111 11.23 -16.02 -10.08
N SER A 112 10.28 -16.15 -11.02
CA SER A 112 10.54 -15.88 -12.43
C SER A 112 10.84 -14.41 -12.67
N LYS A 113 11.83 -14.11 -13.51
CA LYS A 113 12.11 -12.73 -13.96
C LYS A 113 11.28 -12.32 -15.17
N ILE A 114 10.81 -13.31 -15.94
CA ILE A 114 10.10 -13.08 -17.21
C ILE A 114 8.61 -12.94 -16.97
N ASN A 115 8.02 -13.91 -16.27
CA ASN A 115 6.60 -13.95 -15.97
C ASN A 115 6.40 -13.98 -14.47
N THR A 116 5.83 -12.95 -13.89
CA THR A 116 5.65 -12.81 -12.45
C THR A 116 4.18 -12.63 -12.13
N PHE A 117 3.67 -13.51 -11.26
CA PHE A 117 2.39 -13.30 -10.59
C PHE A 117 2.68 -12.72 -9.21
N GLY A 118 1.86 -11.77 -8.77
CA GLY A 118 2.08 -11.14 -7.48
C GLY A 118 0.84 -10.47 -6.92
N PHE A 119 0.98 -10.05 -5.68
CA PHE A 119 -0.01 -9.29 -4.95
C PHE A 119 0.62 -7.98 -4.47
N ARG A 120 0.01 -6.87 -4.85
CA ARG A 120 0.43 -5.53 -4.45
C ARG A 120 -0.51 -5.01 -3.37
N PHE A 121 0.08 -4.56 -2.27
CA PHE A 121 -0.57 -3.93 -1.15
C PHE A 121 -0.03 -2.52 -0.95
N GLY A 122 -0.91 -1.53 -0.96
CA GLY A 122 -0.56 -0.13 -0.73
C GLY A 122 -1.50 0.52 0.29
N VAL A 123 -0.95 1.36 1.16
CA VAL A 123 -1.72 2.15 2.13
C VAL A 123 -1.13 3.54 2.22
N GLY A 124 -1.99 4.57 2.17
CA GLY A 124 -1.55 5.95 2.28
C GLY A 124 -2.70 6.92 2.44
N LEU A 125 -2.56 8.11 1.88
CA LEU A 125 -3.50 9.20 2.03
C LEU A 125 -4.15 9.53 0.69
N ALA A 126 -5.43 9.89 0.75
CA ALA A 126 -6.20 10.41 -0.37
C ALA A 126 -6.85 11.74 -0.02
N TYR A 127 -6.89 12.63 -1.00
CA TYR A 127 -7.68 13.85 -1.00
C TYR A 127 -8.82 13.72 -1.99
N LEU A 128 -10.05 13.76 -1.49
CA LEU A 128 -11.28 13.75 -2.26
C LEU A 128 -11.81 15.19 -2.34
N THR A 129 -12.05 15.69 -3.56
CA THR A 129 -12.44 17.09 -3.74
C THR A 129 -13.84 17.39 -3.23
N GLU A 130 -14.74 16.39 -3.29
CA GLU A 130 -16.13 16.53 -2.84
C GLU A 130 -16.38 15.63 -1.62
N LYS A 131 -17.13 16.20 -0.66
CA LYS A 131 -17.62 15.50 0.53
C LYS A 131 -19.09 15.78 0.74
N PHE A 132 -19.71 15.06 1.64
CA PHE A 132 -21.09 15.31 2.05
C PHE A 132 -21.25 16.75 2.56
N HIS A 133 -22.31 17.41 2.07
CA HIS A 133 -22.80 18.67 2.59
C HIS A 133 -24.33 18.66 2.60
N HIS A 134 -24.95 19.14 3.67
CA HIS A 134 -26.39 19.01 3.90
C HIS A 134 -27.27 19.61 2.80
N THR A 135 -26.83 20.69 2.16
CA THR A 135 -27.58 21.40 1.14
C THR A 135 -27.07 21.19 -0.26
N GLU A 136 -25.75 21.28 -0.47
CA GLU A 136 -25.16 21.32 -1.81
C GLU A 136 -24.75 19.93 -2.32
N LYS A 137 -24.22 19.09 -1.42
CA LYS A 137 -23.65 17.76 -1.76
C LYS A 137 -24.31 16.64 -0.93
N TYR A 138 -25.60 16.78 -0.64
CA TYR A 138 -26.37 15.80 0.17
C TYR A 138 -26.42 14.40 -0.45
N LYS A 139 -26.22 14.33 -1.76
CA LYS A 139 -26.17 13.06 -2.50
C LYS A 139 -24.87 12.28 -2.27
N ASN A 140 -23.75 12.91 -1.85
CA ASN A 140 -22.52 12.22 -1.50
C ASN A 140 -22.62 11.62 -0.08
N THR A 141 -23.37 10.55 0.07
CA THR A 141 -23.64 9.91 1.36
C THR A 141 -22.50 9.04 1.89
N SER A 142 -21.36 8.99 1.21
CA SER A 142 -20.28 8.06 1.52
C SER A 142 -19.08 8.69 2.20
N ILE A 143 -18.79 9.95 1.92
CA ILE A 143 -17.57 10.62 2.36
C ILE A 143 -17.90 11.91 3.12
N GLY A 144 -17.53 11.99 4.39
CA GLY A 144 -17.73 13.14 5.27
C GLY A 144 -16.50 14.04 5.42
N ASN A 145 -15.35 13.68 4.84
CA ASN A 145 -14.10 14.46 4.93
C ASN A 145 -13.36 14.44 3.59
N ASN A 146 -12.63 15.52 3.30
CA ASN A 146 -11.77 15.57 2.09
C ASN A 146 -10.52 14.71 2.25
N LEU A 147 -9.91 14.68 3.45
CA LEU A 147 -8.74 13.83 3.73
C LEU A 147 -9.20 12.45 4.19
N ASN A 148 -8.71 11.41 3.52
CA ASN A 148 -9.09 10.02 3.73
C ASN A 148 -7.84 9.12 3.70
N ALA A 149 -7.95 7.93 4.27
CA ALA A 149 -7.02 6.85 4.00
C ALA A 149 -7.29 6.28 2.61
N ALA A 150 -6.23 5.85 1.93
CA ALA A 150 -6.28 5.09 0.68
C ALA A 150 -5.70 3.70 0.92
N ILE A 151 -6.42 2.66 0.51
CA ILE A 151 -5.95 1.27 0.54
C ILE A 151 -6.07 0.72 -0.87
N SER A 152 -5.01 0.12 -1.38
CA SER A 152 -4.97 -0.53 -2.70
C SER A 152 -4.53 -1.98 -2.57
N LEU A 153 -5.36 -2.90 -3.05
CA LEU A 153 -5.13 -4.34 -3.05
C LEU A 153 -5.22 -4.82 -4.50
N THR A 154 -4.13 -5.31 -5.08
CA THR A 154 -4.10 -5.64 -6.51
C THR A 154 -3.37 -6.94 -6.76
N PHE A 155 -4.01 -7.87 -7.47
CA PHE A 155 -3.36 -9.01 -8.08
C PHE A 155 -2.83 -8.61 -9.45
N GLU A 156 -1.61 -9.01 -9.75
CA GLU A 156 -0.89 -8.58 -10.94
C GLU A 156 -0.20 -9.75 -11.63
N TYR A 157 -0.37 -9.85 -12.95
CA TYR A 157 0.50 -10.62 -13.83
C TYR A 157 1.40 -9.67 -14.60
N LYS A 158 2.71 -9.79 -14.42
CA LYS A 158 3.73 -8.95 -15.05
C LYS A 158 4.62 -9.79 -15.96
N ARG A 159 4.83 -9.31 -17.19
CA ARG A 159 5.72 -9.92 -18.17
C ARG A 159 6.80 -8.96 -18.62
N GLN A 160 8.04 -9.41 -18.57
CA GLN A 160 9.16 -8.70 -19.20
C GLN A 160 9.13 -8.94 -20.71
N ILE A 161 8.99 -7.87 -21.49
CA ILE A 161 8.88 -7.91 -22.96
C ILE A 161 10.19 -7.51 -23.66
N ALA A 162 11.05 -6.76 -22.98
CA ALA A 162 12.38 -6.38 -23.41
C ALA A 162 13.28 -6.11 -22.19
N ASP A 163 14.57 -5.85 -22.41
CA ASP A 163 15.55 -5.66 -21.33
C ASP A 163 15.14 -4.62 -20.29
N ARG A 164 14.44 -3.57 -20.74
CA ARG A 164 14.02 -2.46 -19.89
C ARG A 164 12.51 -2.27 -19.79
N TYR A 165 11.70 -3.11 -20.45
CA TYR A 165 10.27 -2.91 -20.52
C TYR A 165 9.51 -4.12 -19.98
N LYS A 166 8.54 -3.85 -19.11
CA LYS A 166 7.58 -4.83 -18.64
C LYS A 166 6.17 -4.33 -18.92
N ILE A 167 5.26 -5.25 -19.17
CA ILE A 167 3.83 -5.00 -19.25
C ILE A 167 3.13 -5.80 -18.17
N SER A 168 2.07 -5.25 -17.58
CA SER A 168 1.29 -5.97 -16.59
C SER A 168 -0.19 -5.89 -16.89
N PHE A 169 -0.91 -6.94 -16.49
CA PHE A 169 -2.36 -6.97 -16.35
C PHE A 169 -2.67 -7.12 -14.87
N PHE A 170 -3.61 -6.35 -14.38
CA PHE A 170 -3.95 -6.40 -12.97
C PHE A 170 -5.43 -6.18 -12.73
N ALA A 171 -5.90 -6.70 -11.59
CA ALA A 171 -7.23 -6.46 -11.07
C ALA A 171 -7.18 -6.37 -9.55
N GLY A 172 -8.07 -5.57 -8.96
CA GLY A 172 -8.01 -5.35 -7.52
C GLY A 172 -9.12 -4.49 -6.96
N LEU A 173 -8.86 -4.03 -5.74
CA LEU A 173 -9.75 -3.17 -4.95
C LEU A 173 -8.98 -1.92 -4.51
N THR A 174 -9.60 -0.76 -4.72
CA THR A 174 -9.17 0.50 -4.11
C THR A 174 -10.24 0.97 -3.15
N HIS A 175 -9.84 1.32 -1.93
CA HIS A 175 -10.74 1.78 -0.88
C HIS A 175 -10.32 3.14 -0.35
N PHE A 176 -11.29 4.06 -0.21
CA PHE A 176 -11.10 5.35 0.44
C PHE A 176 -12.05 5.49 1.63
N SER A 177 -11.54 5.85 2.81
CA SER A 177 -12.35 6.14 3.98
C SER A 177 -11.62 7.04 4.98
N ASN A 178 -12.38 7.74 5.82
CA ASN A 178 -11.81 8.62 6.84
C ASN A 178 -11.69 7.97 8.23
N GLY A 179 -11.88 6.64 8.32
CA GLY A 179 -11.80 5.91 9.59
C GLY A 179 -12.83 6.37 10.64
N CYS A 180 -14.01 6.82 10.22
CA CYS A 180 -15.04 7.38 11.09
C CYS A 180 -14.63 8.64 11.86
N SER A 181 -13.64 9.38 11.40
CA SER A 181 -13.30 10.68 11.96
C SER A 181 -14.38 11.73 11.69
N ASN A 182 -15.17 11.54 10.63
CA ASN A 182 -16.33 12.36 10.32
C ASN A 182 -17.39 11.54 9.56
N PHE A 183 -18.67 11.90 9.72
CA PHE A 183 -19.79 11.25 9.02
C PHE A 183 -20.28 12.09 7.83
N PRO A 184 -20.80 11.41 6.78
CA PRO A 184 -20.86 9.95 6.60
C PRO A 184 -19.48 9.34 6.33
N ASN A 185 -19.31 8.06 6.63
CA ASN A 185 -18.10 7.29 6.29
C ASN A 185 -18.46 5.86 5.86
N SER A 186 -19.24 5.72 4.81
CA SER A 186 -19.45 4.42 4.15
C SER A 186 -18.23 4.03 3.30
N GLY A 187 -17.39 5.01 2.97
CA GLY A 187 -16.23 4.84 2.12
C GLY A 187 -16.56 4.62 0.64
N TYR A 188 -15.54 4.67 -0.19
CA TYR A 188 -15.60 4.25 -1.59
C TYR A 188 -14.87 2.93 -1.75
N ASN A 189 -15.57 1.88 -2.18
CA ASN A 189 -14.98 0.60 -2.57
C ASN A 189 -15.06 0.47 -4.08
N ILE A 190 -13.91 0.40 -4.73
CA ILE A 190 -13.77 0.45 -6.18
C ILE A 190 -13.08 -0.83 -6.62
N ILE A 191 -13.80 -1.73 -7.29
CA ILE A 191 -13.19 -2.84 -8.01
C ILE A 191 -12.62 -2.28 -9.30
N ASN A 192 -11.43 -2.67 -9.66
CA ASN A 192 -10.75 -2.17 -10.84
C ASN A 192 -9.95 -3.24 -11.55
N ALA A 193 -9.73 -3.02 -12.85
CA ALA A 193 -8.85 -3.83 -13.67
C ALA A 193 -8.16 -2.94 -14.71
N GLY A 194 -6.96 -3.30 -15.11
CA GLY A 194 -6.21 -2.47 -16.03
C GLY A 194 -4.91 -3.09 -16.52
N ILE A 195 -4.15 -2.23 -17.18
CA ILE A 195 -2.84 -2.56 -17.73
C ILE A 195 -1.80 -1.57 -17.22
N SER A 196 -0.55 -2.00 -17.16
CA SER A 196 0.56 -1.08 -16.90
C SER A 196 1.76 -1.31 -17.80
N GLY A 197 2.53 -0.23 -17.98
CA GLY A 197 3.84 -0.24 -18.60
C GLY A 197 4.91 0.16 -17.60
N THR A 198 5.89 -0.72 -17.39
CA THR A 198 7.02 -0.46 -16.49
C THR A 198 8.29 -0.24 -17.29
N TYR A 199 9.02 0.83 -16.99
CA TYR A 199 10.33 1.13 -17.55
C TYR A 199 11.43 1.03 -16.48
N LEU A 200 12.46 0.22 -16.74
CA LEU A 200 13.62 0.07 -15.87
C LEU A 200 14.63 1.18 -16.19
N LEU A 201 14.90 2.05 -15.22
CA LEU A 201 15.85 3.17 -15.39
C LEU A 201 17.28 2.67 -15.58
N ASN A 202 17.65 1.57 -14.91
CA ASN A 202 18.97 0.97 -14.97
C ASN A 202 18.90 -0.56 -15.11
N LYS A 203 19.97 -1.18 -15.58
CA LYS A 203 20.05 -2.65 -15.66
C LYS A 203 19.82 -3.27 -14.27
N PRO A 204 18.93 -4.27 -14.15
CA PRO A 204 18.64 -4.90 -12.88
C PRO A 204 19.86 -5.67 -12.37
N LYS A 205 20.06 -5.66 -11.06
CA LYS A 205 21.02 -6.54 -10.39
C LYS A 205 20.54 -7.98 -10.45
N ASN A 206 21.49 -8.90 -10.48
CA ASN A 206 21.17 -10.30 -10.26
C ASN A 206 20.69 -10.50 -8.81
N TYR A 207 19.76 -11.45 -8.63
CA TYR A 207 19.34 -11.83 -7.30
C TYR A 207 20.49 -12.47 -6.53
N ILE A 208 20.68 -12.06 -5.29
CA ILE A 208 21.55 -12.76 -4.35
C ILE A 208 20.78 -13.98 -3.90
N THR A 209 21.14 -15.14 -4.44
CA THR A 209 20.59 -16.43 -4.00
C THR A 209 21.17 -16.72 -2.63
N ARG A 210 20.34 -16.61 -1.60
CA ARG A 210 20.65 -17.12 -0.27
C ARG A 210 20.10 -18.53 -0.20
N GLU A 211 20.91 -19.48 0.22
CA GLU A 211 20.40 -20.76 0.67
C GLU A 211 19.46 -20.46 1.83
N THR A 212 18.17 -20.51 1.55
CA THR A 212 17.17 -20.52 2.60
C THR A 212 17.36 -21.82 3.33
N SER A 213 18.10 -21.77 4.45
CA SER A 213 18.21 -22.90 5.32
C SER A 213 16.80 -23.25 5.82
N HIS A 214 16.14 -24.12 5.06
CA HIS A 214 14.87 -24.74 5.51
C HIS A 214 15.08 -25.61 6.74
N ASN A 215 16.33 -25.77 7.16
CA ASN A 215 16.78 -26.63 8.26
C ASN A 215 17.33 -25.85 9.47
N LYS A 216 16.89 -24.64 9.74
CA LYS A 216 16.99 -24.18 11.13
C LYS A 216 16.02 -25.05 11.90
N ASN A 217 16.61 -25.99 12.66
CA ASN A 217 15.88 -26.82 13.61
C ASN A 217 15.00 -25.91 14.49
N PHE A 218 13.71 -25.77 14.15
CA PHE A 218 12.69 -25.11 14.98
C PHE A 218 12.39 -25.93 16.27
N LYS A 219 13.35 -26.78 16.69
CA LYS A 219 13.19 -27.72 17.79
C LYS A 219 13.16 -27.08 19.17
N LYS A 220 13.48 -25.82 19.32
CA LYS A 220 13.41 -25.13 20.59
C LYS A 220 12.30 -24.10 20.55
N ILE A 221 11.20 -24.40 21.24
CA ILE A 221 10.12 -23.44 21.50
C ILE A 221 10.74 -22.34 22.37
N VAL A 222 10.84 -21.14 21.81
CA VAL A 222 11.28 -19.93 22.52
C VAL A 222 10.12 -18.95 22.45
N PRO A 223 9.27 -18.88 23.46
CA PRO A 223 8.11 -18.01 23.43
C PRO A 223 8.57 -16.54 23.34
N GLU A 224 7.99 -15.83 22.41
CA GLU A 224 8.14 -14.37 22.27
C GLU A 224 6.93 -13.70 22.90
N TYR A 225 7.19 -12.73 23.77
CA TYR A 225 6.15 -11.95 24.45
C TYR A 225 6.00 -10.61 23.73
N TYR A 226 4.76 -10.25 23.42
CA TYR A 226 4.42 -8.95 22.87
C TYR A 226 3.48 -8.22 23.84
N VAL A 227 3.82 -6.95 24.13
CA VAL A 227 2.98 -6.05 24.90
C VAL A 227 2.80 -4.79 24.07
N GLY A 228 1.57 -4.41 23.81
CA GLY A 228 1.22 -3.25 23.00
C GLY A 228 0.18 -2.38 23.69
N LEU A 229 0.11 -1.14 23.24
CA LEU A 229 -0.96 -0.21 23.60
C LEU A 229 -1.39 0.51 22.33
N SER A 230 -2.61 0.23 21.86
CA SER A 230 -3.22 0.95 20.75
C SER A 230 -4.07 2.10 21.30
N TYR A 231 -3.95 3.25 20.63
CA TYR A 231 -4.76 4.42 20.89
C TYR A 231 -5.51 4.84 19.63
N GLY A 232 -6.78 5.14 19.77
CA GLY A 232 -7.61 5.62 18.68
C GLY A 232 -8.63 6.65 19.15
N VAL A 233 -9.21 7.34 18.19
CA VAL A 233 -10.32 8.29 18.43
C VAL A 233 -11.43 7.95 17.48
N LYS A 234 -12.66 7.80 18.00
CA LYS A 234 -13.85 7.54 17.19
C LYS A 234 -15.01 8.45 17.56
N ARG A 235 -15.87 8.68 16.59
CA ARG A 235 -17.18 9.32 16.80
C ARG A 235 -18.26 8.25 16.85
N ILE A 236 -19.07 8.23 17.90
CA ILE A 236 -20.03 7.13 18.15
C ILE A 236 -21.35 7.33 17.40
N LYS A 237 -21.82 8.56 17.27
CA LYS A 237 -23.12 8.89 16.63
C LYS A 237 -22.97 10.06 15.66
N TYR A 238 -23.78 10.06 14.60
CA TYR A 238 -23.83 11.13 13.61
C TYR A 238 -24.10 12.52 14.21
N GLN A 239 -24.92 12.58 15.25
CA GLN A 239 -25.32 13.84 15.92
C GLN A 239 -24.39 14.27 17.06
N GLN A 240 -23.50 13.39 17.52
CA GLN A 240 -22.53 13.73 18.56
C GLN A 240 -21.31 14.42 17.93
N LYS A 241 -21.02 15.65 18.37
CA LYS A 241 -19.85 16.42 17.96
C LYS A 241 -18.58 15.98 18.69
N GLU A 242 -18.69 15.18 19.73
CA GLU A 242 -17.57 14.77 20.58
C GLU A 242 -16.89 13.50 20.07
N ASN A 243 -15.58 13.54 20.04
CA ASN A 243 -14.75 12.39 19.75
C ASN A 243 -14.46 11.64 21.06
N VAL A 244 -14.55 10.32 21.02
CA VAL A 244 -14.29 9.45 22.16
C VAL A 244 -12.94 8.75 21.96
N ALA A 245 -12.08 8.86 22.95
CA ALA A 245 -10.82 8.14 22.98
C ALA A 245 -11.05 6.64 23.23
N VAL A 246 -10.32 5.81 22.52
CA VAL A 246 -10.31 4.36 22.64
C VAL A 246 -8.89 3.94 22.96
N TYR A 247 -8.72 3.13 23.99
CA TYR A 247 -7.46 2.53 24.38
C TYR A 247 -7.58 1.01 24.27
N ALA A 248 -6.60 0.37 23.71
CA ALA A 248 -6.56 -1.09 23.66
C ALA A 248 -5.17 -1.60 24.05
N PRO A 249 -4.95 -1.92 25.34
CA PRO A 249 -3.79 -2.69 25.75
C PRO A 249 -3.87 -4.12 25.20
N GLU A 250 -2.73 -4.63 24.73
CA GLU A 250 -2.60 -5.89 24.02
C GLU A 250 -1.49 -6.72 24.68
N PHE A 251 -1.72 -8.01 24.82
CA PHE A 251 -0.74 -8.96 25.29
C PHE A 251 -0.81 -10.26 24.49
N TYR A 252 0.33 -10.68 23.92
CA TYR A 252 0.42 -11.93 23.16
C TYR A 252 1.64 -12.73 23.58
N VAL A 253 1.49 -14.05 23.55
CA VAL A 253 2.57 -15.03 23.65
C VAL A 253 2.59 -15.81 22.34
N MET A 254 3.69 -15.75 21.63
CA MET A 254 3.82 -16.32 20.29
C MET A 254 5.05 -17.20 20.18
N ASP A 255 4.98 -18.22 19.35
CA ASP A 255 6.13 -19.02 18.95
C ASP A 255 6.27 -19.04 17.42
N ARG A 256 7.50 -19.16 16.96
CA ARG A 256 7.82 -19.17 15.54
C ARG A 256 7.68 -20.58 14.98
N ILE A 257 6.74 -20.77 14.06
CA ILE A 257 6.50 -22.04 13.35
C ILE A 257 7.19 -22.11 11.97
N SER A 258 7.54 -20.97 11.40
CA SER A 258 8.29 -20.88 10.14
C SER A 258 9.08 -19.58 10.06
N ASN A 259 9.87 -19.40 8.99
CA ASN A 259 10.56 -18.12 8.75
C ASN A 259 9.61 -16.94 8.51
N LEU A 260 8.36 -17.22 8.14
CA LEU A 260 7.34 -16.22 7.78
C LEU A 260 6.13 -16.20 8.72
N SER A 261 6.05 -17.18 9.67
CA SER A 261 4.84 -17.35 10.45
C SER A 261 5.15 -17.60 11.91
N LYS A 262 4.36 -16.96 12.76
CA LYS A 262 4.28 -17.19 14.20
C LYS A 262 2.85 -17.57 14.55
N VAL A 263 2.68 -18.42 15.54
CA VAL A 263 1.38 -18.76 16.11
C VAL A 263 1.42 -18.43 17.58
N GLY A 264 0.36 -17.86 18.10
CA GLY A 264 0.29 -17.48 19.50
C GLY A 264 -1.12 -17.30 20.00
N LEU A 265 -1.21 -17.07 21.28
CA LEU A 265 -2.44 -16.68 21.96
C LEU A 265 -2.24 -15.30 22.57
N GLY A 266 -3.29 -14.51 22.58
CA GLY A 266 -3.25 -13.19 23.17
C GLY A 266 -4.61 -12.70 23.60
N MET A 267 -4.59 -11.52 24.21
CA MET A 267 -5.76 -10.86 24.73
C MET A 267 -5.66 -9.35 24.45
N ASP A 268 -6.75 -8.79 23.92
CA ASP A 268 -6.94 -7.38 23.74
C ASP A 268 -8.04 -6.91 24.69
N LEU A 269 -7.75 -5.88 25.46
CA LEU A 269 -8.74 -5.22 26.32
C LEU A 269 -9.09 -3.87 25.71
N VAL A 270 -10.31 -3.71 25.23
CA VAL A 270 -10.75 -2.45 24.60
C VAL A 270 -11.52 -1.63 25.62
N TYR A 271 -10.95 -0.49 26.00
CA TYR A 271 -11.62 0.50 26.81
C TYR A 271 -12.07 1.70 25.99
N ASN A 272 -13.34 2.01 26.01
CA ASN A 272 -13.88 3.24 25.46
C ASN A 272 -14.87 3.86 26.45
N LYS A 273 -14.79 5.17 26.61
CA LYS A 273 -15.76 5.89 27.42
C LYS A 273 -17.04 6.07 26.59
N CYS A 274 -17.99 5.16 26.75
CA CYS A 274 -19.37 5.37 26.29
C CYS A 274 -20.11 6.14 27.38
N SER A 275 -20.38 7.40 27.17
CA SER A 275 -21.35 8.16 27.95
C SER A 275 -22.77 7.95 27.41
#